data_37defa2bc14cb980382e7659924a1fa6
#
_entry.id   37defa2bc14cb980382e7659924a1fa6
#
_cell.length_a   1.000
_cell.length_b   1.000
_cell.length_c   1.000
_cell.angle_alpha   90.00
_cell.angle_beta   90.00
_cell.angle_gamma   90.00
#
_symmetry.space_group_name_H-M   'P 1'
#
loop_
_entity.id
_entity.type
_entity.pdbx_description
1 polymer ?
#
loop_
_entity_poly.entity_id
_entity_poly.type
_entity_poly.pdbx_seq_one_letter_code
_entity_poly.pdbx_strand_id
1 'polypeptide(L)'
;MFGLGIFEAAHCGFSYLWAQLFPQKPEEDFETWVSNRFGRRLFKVFFESYTEKVWGMSCKNIQAEWAAQRIKGLSLYSAVKNAIFPPRNQEKGDVIKTLIHEFQYPRKGPGMMWQRTREILEAANSKVVMNASVDRIFWEPGRVTAVQAGGQRYEGTHFVSSLPIRELIQKLDPAPPPELLAAANDFNYRDFLTVALIIKGTGLFPDNWIYIHEPGVKVGRIQNFGNWSPEMIPEPDRSCLGLEYFCFEGDGLWSMTDAELVELGRAEVAKLGLVKAEDVLDGCVVRMPKAYPVYDSVYKRGIAAVREFLAEVPNLQLVGRNGMHRYNNQDHSMLTAMLAARNIINDLTGRGPRYDLWRVNVDEEYHEDGAMQEADELRKLEQTQPLVPTAIR
;
A
#
# COMPACT_ATOMS: atom_id res chain seq x y z
N MET A 1 -2.80 6.34 -26.74
CA MET A 1 -3.09 5.75 -28.06
C MET A 1 -1.91 5.91 -29.03
N PHE A 2 -1.32 7.09 -29.17
CA PHE A 2 -0.22 7.30 -30.12
C PHE A 2 1.07 6.53 -29.83
N GLY A 3 1.34 6.16 -28.58
CA GLY A 3 2.54 5.40 -28.19
C GLY A 3 2.48 3.88 -28.50
N LEU A 4 1.30 3.32 -28.74
CA LEU A 4 1.14 1.89 -29.03
C LEU A 4 1.17 1.55 -30.54
N GLY A 5 1.05 2.56 -31.41
CA GLY A 5 0.81 2.36 -32.84
C GLY A 5 -0.63 1.97 -33.17
N ILE A 6 -1.06 2.27 -34.40
CA ILE A 6 -2.45 2.17 -34.82
C ILE A 6 -2.96 0.72 -34.81
N PHE A 7 -2.16 -0.24 -35.23
CA PHE A 7 -2.54 -1.66 -35.27
C PHE A 7 -2.76 -2.24 -33.86
N GLU A 8 -1.87 -1.90 -32.93
CA GLU A 8 -1.98 -2.36 -31.55
C GLU A 8 -3.18 -1.73 -30.84
N ALA A 9 -3.42 -0.43 -31.07
CA ALA A 9 -4.60 0.26 -30.54
C ALA A 9 -5.91 -0.34 -31.07
N ALA A 10 -5.97 -0.67 -32.36
CA ALA A 10 -7.13 -1.36 -32.94
C ALA A 10 -7.35 -2.76 -32.33
N HIS A 11 -6.29 -3.53 -32.16
CA HIS A 11 -6.36 -4.84 -31.52
C HIS A 11 -6.85 -4.76 -30.06
N CYS A 12 -6.38 -3.78 -29.29
CA CYS A 12 -6.91 -3.51 -27.95
C CYS A 12 -8.41 -3.17 -27.98
N GLY A 13 -8.84 -2.33 -28.93
CA GLY A 13 -10.25 -1.98 -29.11
C GLY A 13 -11.16 -3.18 -29.41
N PHE A 14 -10.75 -4.04 -30.36
CA PHE A 14 -11.47 -5.28 -30.65
C PHE A 14 -11.52 -6.22 -29.45
N SER A 15 -10.39 -6.39 -28.75
CA SER A 15 -10.33 -7.23 -27.56
C SER A 15 -11.23 -6.71 -26.44
N TYR A 16 -11.35 -5.40 -26.29
CA TYR A 16 -12.27 -4.76 -25.33
C TYR A 16 -13.74 -5.04 -25.70
N LEU A 17 -14.14 -4.78 -26.95
CA LEU A 17 -15.50 -5.03 -27.40
C LEU A 17 -15.88 -6.51 -27.24
N TRP A 18 -14.96 -7.41 -27.56
CA TRP A 18 -15.18 -8.85 -27.36
C TRP A 18 -15.42 -9.20 -25.89
N ALA A 19 -14.62 -8.65 -24.97
CA ALA A 19 -14.77 -8.89 -23.54
C ALA A 19 -16.11 -8.35 -22.99
N GLN A 20 -16.59 -7.20 -23.53
CA GLN A 20 -17.92 -6.66 -23.14
C GLN A 20 -19.07 -7.53 -23.60
N LEU A 21 -18.96 -8.16 -24.77
CA LEU A 21 -19.99 -9.05 -25.32
C LEU A 21 -19.96 -10.45 -24.71
N PHE A 22 -18.78 -10.94 -24.38
CA PHE A 22 -18.52 -12.30 -23.90
C PHE A 22 -17.64 -12.30 -22.65
N PRO A 23 -18.13 -11.78 -21.52
CA PRO A 23 -17.32 -11.76 -20.28
C PRO A 23 -17.08 -13.19 -19.76
N GLN A 24 -15.86 -13.44 -19.28
CA GLN A 24 -15.49 -14.72 -18.69
C GLN A 24 -16.07 -14.81 -17.26
N LYS A 25 -16.56 -16.00 -16.89
CA LYS A 25 -17.08 -16.29 -15.55
C LYS A 25 -16.57 -17.66 -15.10
N PRO A 26 -16.29 -17.84 -13.76
CA PRO A 26 -16.38 -16.85 -12.69
C PRO A 26 -15.25 -15.82 -12.73
N GLU A 27 -15.44 -14.63 -12.12
CA GLU A 27 -14.41 -13.59 -11.97
C GLU A 27 -13.72 -13.75 -10.60
N GLU A 28 -12.87 -14.75 -10.44
CA GLU A 28 -12.22 -15.06 -9.16
C GLU A 28 -10.78 -14.54 -9.09
N ASP A 29 -10.14 -14.35 -10.25
CA ASP A 29 -8.75 -13.95 -10.36
C ASP A 29 -8.56 -12.58 -11.05
N PHE A 30 -7.36 -12.01 -10.85
CA PHE A 30 -6.98 -10.71 -11.40
C PHE A 30 -7.01 -10.68 -12.94
N GLU A 31 -6.50 -11.73 -13.61
CA GLU A 31 -6.47 -11.80 -15.09
C GLU A 31 -7.89 -11.71 -15.64
N THR A 32 -8.79 -12.53 -15.12
CA THR A 32 -10.19 -12.59 -15.57
C THR A 32 -10.90 -11.27 -15.28
N TRP A 33 -10.72 -10.71 -14.09
CA TRP A 33 -11.35 -9.45 -13.68
C TRP A 33 -10.92 -8.28 -14.57
N VAL A 34 -9.61 -8.11 -14.81
CA VAL A 34 -9.07 -7.03 -15.64
C VAL A 34 -9.41 -7.25 -17.11
N SER A 35 -9.31 -8.49 -17.59
CA SER A 35 -9.61 -8.81 -18.99
C SER A 35 -11.06 -8.54 -19.36
N ASN A 36 -12.02 -8.78 -18.46
CA ASN A 36 -13.42 -8.48 -18.68
C ASN A 36 -13.70 -6.96 -18.78
N ARG A 37 -12.93 -6.13 -18.06
CA ARG A 37 -13.12 -4.66 -18.02
C ARG A 37 -12.34 -3.89 -19.06
N PHE A 38 -11.19 -4.39 -19.46
CA PHE A 38 -10.27 -3.66 -20.35
C PHE A 38 -9.93 -4.42 -21.65
N GLY A 39 -10.33 -5.68 -21.76
CA GLY A 39 -9.97 -6.57 -22.85
C GLY A 39 -8.63 -7.27 -22.61
N ARG A 40 -8.55 -8.53 -23.02
CA ARG A 40 -7.37 -9.38 -22.78
C ARG A 40 -6.08 -8.83 -23.41
N ARG A 41 -6.18 -8.10 -24.54
CA ARG A 41 -4.99 -7.52 -25.17
C ARG A 41 -4.39 -6.41 -24.32
N LEU A 42 -5.22 -5.50 -23.80
CA LEU A 42 -4.76 -4.43 -22.94
C LEU A 42 -4.21 -4.98 -21.62
N PHE A 43 -4.86 -6.02 -21.06
CA PHE A 43 -4.33 -6.75 -19.90
C PHE A 43 -2.89 -7.21 -20.15
N LYS A 44 -2.63 -7.92 -21.25
CA LYS A 44 -1.27 -8.42 -21.58
C LYS A 44 -0.22 -7.33 -21.75
N VAL A 45 -0.61 -6.20 -22.33
CA VAL A 45 0.34 -5.09 -22.60
C VAL A 45 0.67 -4.29 -21.35
N PHE A 46 -0.34 -4.00 -20.50
CA PHE A 46 -0.17 -3.03 -19.40
C PHE A 46 -0.24 -3.64 -18.00
N PHE A 47 -0.85 -4.81 -17.83
CA PHE A 47 -1.10 -5.34 -16.49
C PHE A 47 -0.27 -6.59 -16.19
N GLU A 48 -0.21 -7.56 -17.10
CA GLU A 48 0.36 -8.89 -16.85
C GLU A 48 1.81 -8.80 -16.35
N SER A 49 2.73 -8.30 -17.18
CA SER A 49 4.16 -8.28 -16.87
C SER A 49 4.48 -7.49 -15.59
N TYR A 50 3.89 -6.31 -15.43
CA TYR A 50 4.11 -5.49 -14.24
C TYR A 50 3.53 -6.14 -12.97
N THR A 51 2.29 -6.64 -13.05
CA THR A 51 1.63 -7.26 -11.90
C THR A 51 2.36 -8.51 -11.44
N GLU A 52 2.81 -9.35 -12.37
CA GLU A 52 3.60 -10.53 -12.04
C GLU A 52 4.97 -10.20 -11.45
N LYS A 53 5.64 -9.13 -11.89
CA LYS A 53 6.84 -8.60 -11.22
C LYS A 53 6.55 -8.20 -9.78
N VAL A 54 5.47 -7.43 -9.56
CA VAL A 54 5.08 -6.93 -8.24
C VAL A 54 4.78 -8.09 -7.29
N TRP A 55 3.98 -9.06 -7.72
CA TRP A 55 3.48 -10.12 -6.85
C TRP A 55 4.33 -11.38 -6.84
N GLY A 56 5.23 -11.56 -7.82
CA GLY A 56 6.06 -12.74 -7.94
C GLY A 56 5.28 -14.03 -8.21
N MET A 57 4.04 -13.88 -8.70
CA MET A 57 3.14 -14.98 -9.04
C MET A 57 2.30 -14.63 -10.26
N SER A 58 1.73 -15.67 -10.92
CA SER A 58 0.83 -15.45 -12.04
C SER A 58 -0.42 -14.67 -11.63
N CYS A 59 -0.89 -13.79 -12.52
CA CYS A 59 -2.12 -13.02 -12.35
C CYS A 59 -3.36 -13.90 -12.08
N LYS A 60 -3.35 -15.17 -12.46
CA LYS A 60 -4.40 -16.16 -12.16
C LYS A 60 -4.45 -16.57 -10.68
N ASN A 61 -3.35 -16.42 -9.96
CA ASN A 61 -3.27 -16.76 -8.54
C ASN A 61 -3.56 -15.57 -7.61
N ILE A 62 -3.79 -14.37 -8.17
CA ILE A 62 -4.13 -13.16 -7.44
C ILE A 62 -5.64 -13.03 -7.41
N GLN A 63 -6.23 -12.84 -6.23
CA GLN A 63 -7.69 -12.69 -6.08
C GLN A 63 -8.21 -11.42 -6.77
N ALA A 64 -9.37 -11.53 -7.43
CA ALA A 64 -10.02 -10.41 -8.12
C ALA A 64 -10.29 -9.20 -7.22
N GLU A 65 -10.53 -9.43 -5.93
CA GLU A 65 -10.74 -8.38 -4.92
C GLU A 65 -9.57 -7.38 -4.86
N TRP A 66 -8.33 -7.84 -5.04
CA TRP A 66 -7.19 -6.94 -5.11
C TRP A 66 -7.26 -5.98 -6.31
N ALA A 67 -7.68 -6.50 -7.48
CA ALA A 67 -7.89 -5.67 -8.66
C ALA A 67 -8.96 -4.62 -8.42
N ALA A 68 -10.09 -5.03 -7.83
CA ALA A 68 -11.21 -4.16 -7.51
C ALA A 68 -10.80 -3.01 -6.56
N GLN A 69 -9.98 -3.30 -5.54
CA GLN A 69 -9.48 -2.28 -4.62
C GLN A 69 -8.52 -1.26 -5.27
N ARG A 70 -7.77 -1.67 -6.30
CA ARG A 70 -6.76 -0.81 -6.95
C ARG A 70 -7.29 -0.03 -8.15
N ILE A 71 -8.25 -0.59 -8.86
CA ILE A 71 -8.73 -0.07 -10.15
C ILE A 71 -10.17 0.44 -9.97
N LYS A 72 -10.43 1.19 -8.88
CA LYS A 72 -11.75 1.77 -8.58
C LYS A 72 -12.19 2.76 -9.64
N GLY A 73 -13.41 2.60 -10.15
CA GLY A 73 -14.07 3.60 -11.00
C GLY A 73 -13.43 3.81 -12.38
N LEU A 74 -12.41 3.06 -12.76
CA LEU A 74 -11.78 3.14 -14.08
C LEU A 74 -12.54 2.23 -15.06
N SER A 75 -13.28 2.85 -15.99
CA SER A 75 -13.69 2.17 -17.23
C SER A 75 -12.83 2.69 -18.38
N LEU A 76 -12.51 1.81 -19.34
CA LEU A 76 -11.78 2.21 -20.54
C LEU A 76 -12.55 3.33 -21.30
N TYR A 77 -13.87 3.27 -21.30
CA TYR A 77 -14.74 4.30 -21.88
C TYR A 77 -14.52 5.66 -21.19
N SER A 78 -14.53 5.72 -19.86
CA SER A 78 -14.28 6.95 -19.10
C SER A 78 -12.88 7.48 -19.31
N ALA A 79 -11.86 6.61 -19.33
CA ALA A 79 -10.47 6.99 -19.60
C ALA A 79 -10.30 7.58 -21.02
N VAL A 80 -10.85 6.92 -22.03
CA VAL A 80 -10.80 7.40 -23.43
C VAL A 80 -11.61 8.68 -23.60
N LYS A 81 -12.83 8.78 -23.02
CA LYS A 81 -13.65 9.99 -23.04
C LYS A 81 -12.91 11.17 -22.41
N ASN A 82 -12.29 11.00 -21.25
CA ASN A 82 -11.55 12.07 -20.57
C ASN A 82 -10.26 12.45 -21.31
N ALA A 83 -9.62 11.50 -22.00
CA ALA A 83 -8.45 11.80 -22.83
C ALA A 83 -8.79 12.59 -24.11
N ILE A 84 -9.98 12.39 -24.70
CA ILE A 84 -10.45 13.09 -25.91
C ILE A 84 -11.17 14.40 -25.56
N PHE A 85 -11.95 14.38 -24.46
CA PHE A 85 -12.74 15.51 -23.96
C PHE A 85 -12.41 15.77 -22.50
N PRO A 86 -11.30 16.46 -22.20
CA PRO A 86 -10.95 16.78 -20.82
C PRO A 86 -12.05 17.63 -20.18
N PRO A 87 -12.55 17.27 -19.01
CA PRO A 87 -13.60 18.01 -18.33
C PRO A 87 -13.14 19.42 -17.97
N ARG A 88 -13.91 20.44 -18.38
CA ARG A 88 -13.58 21.88 -18.20
C ARG A 88 -13.76 22.39 -16.77
N ASN A 89 -14.56 21.72 -15.95
CA ASN A 89 -14.76 22.01 -14.52
C ASN A 89 -14.98 20.70 -13.79
N GLN A 90 -14.06 20.32 -12.93
CA GLN A 90 -14.29 19.24 -11.95
C GLN A 90 -14.87 19.87 -10.67
N GLU A 91 -16.13 19.62 -10.39
CA GLU A 91 -16.68 19.86 -9.06
C GLU A 91 -15.95 18.94 -8.06
N LYS A 92 -15.68 19.46 -6.86
CA LYS A 92 -14.80 18.84 -5.83
C LYS A 92 -15.22 17.45 -5.33
N GLY A 93 -16.22 16.80 -5.91
CA GLY A 93 -16.75 15.50 -5.49
C GLY A 93 -16.41 14.31 -6.40
N ASP A 94 -16.05 14.54 -7.67
CA ASP A 94 -15.95 13.49 -8.71
C ASP A 94 -14.52 13.21 -9.20
N VAL A 95 -13.51 13.46 -8.38
CA VAL A 95 -12.12 13.18 -8.77
C VAL A 95 -11.88 11.67 -8.71
N ILE A 96 -11.73 11.04 -9.88
CA ILE A 96 -11.21 9.68 -9.97
C ILE A 96 -9.83 9.69 -9.31
N LYS A 97 -9.69 9.06 -8.14
CA LYS A 97 -8.47 9.08 -7.29
C LYS A 97 -7.18 8.66 -8.03
N THR A 98 -7.30 8.02 -9.17
CA THR A 98 -6.19 7.57 -10.04
C THR A 98 -5.74 8.61 -11.07
N LEU A 99 -6.42 9.77 -11.18
CA LEU A 99 -6.12 10.85 -12.14
C LEU A 99 -5.84 12.18 -11.42
N ILE A 100 -5.16 12.13 -10.29
CA ILE A 100 -4.75 13.32 -9.56
C ILE A 100 -3.62 14.00 -10.34
N HIS A 101 -3.85 15.24 -10.78
CA HIS A 101 -2.88 16.03 -11.54
C HIS A 101 -1.94 16.84 -10.63
N GLU A 102 -2.41 17.23 -9.46
CA GLU A 102 -1.64 18.01 -8.49
C GLU A 102 -1.85 17.47 -7.07
N PHE A 103 -0.79 17.45 -6.30
CA PHE A 103 -0.82 17.07 -4.89
C PHE A 103 0.26 17.82 -4.11
N GLN A 104 0.09 17.91 -2.79
CA GLN A 104 1.09 18.49 -1.91
C GLN A 104 2.04 17.39 -1.43
N TYR A 105 3.33 17.72 -1.39
CA TYR A 105 4.36 16.80 -0.92
C TYR A 105 5.28 17.50 0.09
N PRO A 106 5.63 16.84 1.21
CA PRO A 106 6.55 17.42 2.19
C PRO A 106 7.94 17.60 1.58
N ARG A 107 8.55 18.76 1.77
CA ARG A 107 9.81 19.17 1.11
C ARG A 107 10.94 18.15 1.21
N LYS A 108 11.09 17.48 2.35
CA LYS A 108 12.11 16.44 2.61
C LYS A 108 11.51 15.03 2.72
N GLY A 109 10.38 14.80 2.06
CA GLY A 109 9.68 13.51 2.05
C GLY A 109 8.64 13.33 3.17
N PRO A 110 7.82 12.28 3.09
CA PRO A 110 6.69 12.03 4.01
C PRO A 110 7.09 11.86 5.47
N GLY A 111 8.36 11.49 5.74
CA GLY A 111 8.90 11.36 7.09
C GLY A 111 8.79 12.63 7.94
N MET A 112 8.82 13.83 7.31
CA MET A 112 8.67 15.11 8.01
C MET A 112 7.38 15.20 8.83
N MET A 113 6.27 14.69 8.29
CA MET A 113 4.98 14.69 9.01
C MET A 113 5.07 13.84 10.28
N TRP A 114 5.69 12.69 10.22
CA TRP A 114 5.83 11.78 11.35
C TRP A 114 6.84 12.30 12.38
N GLN A 115 7.92 12.92 11.94
CA GLN A 115 8.85 13.62 12.84
C GLN A 115 8.12 14.72 13.62
N ARG A 116 7.33 15.53 12.91
CA ARG A 116 6.55 16.61 13.57
C ARG A 116 5.49 16.05 14.52
N THR A 117 4.81 14.96 14.14
CA THR A 117 3.85 14.28 15.01
C THR A 117 4.51 13.79 16.30
N ARG A 118 5.70 13.17 16.20
CA ARG A 118 6.49 12.75 17.34
C ARG A 118 6.81 13.93 18.28
N GLU A 119 7.33 15.03 17.76
CA GLU A 119 7.64 16.23 18.55
C GLU A 119 6.42 16.76 19.33
N ILE A 120 5.24 16.78 18.67
CA ILE A 120 4.00 17.22 19.31
C ILE A 120 3.59 16.26 20.44
N LEU A 121 3.68 14.96 20.22
CA LEU A 121 3.36 13.96 21.23
C LEU A 121 4.30 14.04 22.44
N GLU A 122 5.61 14.14 22.20
CA GLU A 122 6.61 14.27 23.26
C GLU A 122 6.43 15.60 24.06
N ALA A 123 6.11 16.69 23.39
CA ALA A 123 5.76 17.96 24.04
C ALA A 123 4.47 17.88 24.89
N ALA A 124 3.56 16.97 24.55
CA ALA A 124 2.35 16.65 25.31
C ALA A 124 2.58 15.57 26.39
N ASN A 125 3.83 15.28 26.77
CA ASN A 125 4.24 14.26 27.75
C ASN A 125 3.89 12.81 27.35
N SER A 126 3.63 12.53 26.08
CA SER A 126 3.53 11.17 25.57
C SER A 126 4.93 10.62 25.29
N LYS A 127 5.14 9.33 25.53
CA LYS A 127 6.42 8.68 25.24
C LYS A 127 6.41 8.05 23.83
N VAL A 128 7.44 8.35 23.06
CA VAL A 128 7.75 7.63 21.81
C VAL A 128 9.07 6.88 22.02
N VAL A 129 9.02 5.56 22.13
CA VAL A 129 10.18 4.72 22.37
C VAL A 129 10.66 4.14 21.05
N MET A 130 11.80 4.62 20.56
CA MET A 130 12.40 4.15 19.30
C MET A 130 13.29 2.93 19.57
N ASN A 131 13.52 2.13 18.51
CA ASN A 131 14.35 0.92 18.55
C ASN A 131 13.91 -0.10 19.63
N ALA A 132 12.61 -0.14 19.93
CA ALA A 132 12.00 -1.03 20.90
C ALA A 132 10.97 -1.92 20.20
N SER A 133 11.45 -2.96 19.52
CA SER A 133 10.57 -3.96 18.90
C SER A 133 9.82 -4.71 19.99
N VAL A 134 8.51 -4.86 19.82
CA VAL A 134 7.68 -5.71 20.70
C VAL A 134 8.04 -7.16 20.42
N ASP A 135 8.46 -7.88 21.45
CA ASP A 135 8.88 -9.29 21.40
C ASP A 135 7.89 -10.24 22.08
N ARG A 136 7.03 -9.72 23.00
CA ARG A 136 6.02 -10.51 23.71
C ARG A 136 4.78 -9.68 24.02
N ILE A 137 3.60 -10.30 23.95
CA ILE A 137 2.31 -9.71 24.27
C ILE A 137 1.61 -10.56 25.33
N PHE A 138 1.53 -10.06 26.54
CA PHE A 138 0.90 -10.76 27.65
C PHE A 138 -0.60 -10.58 27.62
N TRP A 139 -1.33 -11.67 27.65
CA TRP A 139 -2.79 -11.68 27.63
C TRP A 139 -3.37 -12.74 28.55
N GLU A 140 -4.62 -12.56 28.90
CA GLU A 140 -5.47 -13.49 29.61
C GLU A 140 -6.86 -13.50 28.95
N PRO A 141 -7.72 -14.48 29.21
CA PRO A 141 -9.08 -14.48 28.67
C PRO A 141 -9.77 -13.13 28.88
N GLY A 142 -10.15 -12.49 27.77
CA GLY A 142 -10.83 -11.20 27.75
C GLY A 142 -9.94 -9.97 27.60
N ARG A 143 -8.60 -10.03 27.75
CA ARG A 143 -7.77 -8.82 27.63
C ARG A 143 -6.29 -9.07 27.44
N VAL A 144 -5.63 -8.14 26.76
CA VAL A 144 -4.18 -7.95 26.84
C VAL A 144 -3.86 -7.15 28.10
N THR A 145 -2.79 -7.52 28.79
CA THR A 145 -2.38 -6.90 30.08
C THR A 145 -1.12 -6.07 29.96
N ALA A 146 -0.17 -6.50 29.11
CA ALA A 146 1.10 -5.82 28.90
C ALA A 146 1.75 -6.21 27.57
N VAL A 147 2.74 -5.45 27.16
CA VAL A 147 3.69 -5.81 26.09
C VAL A 147 5.11 -5.72 26.61
N GLN A 148 6.00 -6.54 26.07
CA GLN A 148 7.44 -6.44 26.28
C GLN A 148 8.11 -5.92 25.03
N ALA A 149 8.97 -4.92 25.19
CA ALA A 149 9.74 -4.33 24.10
C ALA A 149 11.11 -3.89 24.59
N GLY A 150 12.17 -4.29 23.90
CA GLY A 150 13.52 -3.95 24.31
C GLY A 150 13.89 -4.44 25.73
N GLY A 151 13.34 -5.57 26.15
CA GLY A 151 13.54 -6.14 27.48
C GLY A 151 12.71 -5.48 28.60
N GLN A 152 11.97 -4.41 28.31
CA GLN A 152 11.11 -3.71 29.27
C GLN A 152 9.65 -4.10 29.09
N ARG A 153 8.93 -4.30 30.20
CA ARG A 153 7.48 -4.55 30.24
C ARG A 153 6.72 -3.23 30.35
N TYR A 154 5.69 -3.07 29.50
CA TYR A 154 4.80 -1.93 29.48
C TYR A 154 3.37 -2.42 29.73
N GLU A 155 2.78 -2.00 30.84
CA GLU A 155 1.39 -2.29 31.17
C GLU A 155 0.46 -1.24 30.56
N GLY A 156 -0.78 -1.64 30.25
CA GLY A 156 -1.77 -0.76 29.67
C GLY A 156 -3.19 -1.28 29.84
N THR A 157 -4.15 -0.38 29.70
CA THR A 157 -5.58 -0.72 29.71
C THR A 157 -6.09 -1.06 28.30
N HIS A 158 -5.55 -0.39 27.28
CA HIS A 158 -5.88 -0.58 25.87
C HIS A 158 -4.62 -0.67 25.04
N PHE A 159 -4.66 -1.46 23.99
CA PHE A 159 -3.56 -1.69 23.09
C PHE A 159 -4.01 -1.49 21.65
N VAL A 160 -3.22 -0.72 20.88
CA VAL A 160 -3.42 -0.53 19.45
C VAL A 160 -2.16 -1.04 18.75
N SER A 161 -2.31 -2.01 17.86
CA SER A 161 -1.19 -2.68 17.20
C SER A 161 -1.21 -2.49 15.68
N SER A 162 -0.08 -2.09 15.13
CA SER A 162 0.20 -2.11 13.69
C SER A 162 1.18 -3.22 13.30
N LEU A 163 1.54 -4.10 14.23
CA LEU A 163 2.36 -5.28 13.95
C LEU A 163 1.74 -6.14 12.85
N PRO A 164 2.53 -6.75 11.96
CA PRO A 164 2.01 -7.77 11.06
C PRO A 164 1.24 -8.84 11.84
N ILE A 165 0.03 -9.18 11.38
CA ILE A 165 -0.88 -10.10 12.12
C ILE A 165 -0.17 -11.39 12.51
N ARG A 166 0.62 -11.98 11.59
CA ARG A 166 1.42 -13.18 11.88
C ARG A 166 2.29 -12.98 13.12
N GLU A 167 3.06 -11.90 13.15
CA GLU A 167 3.97 -11.61 14.26
C GLU A 167 3.23 -11.31 15.56
N LEU A 168 2.12 -10.60 15.50
CA LEU A 168 1.29 -10.32 16.67
C LEU A 168 0.82 -11.61 17.32
N ILE A 169 0.24 -12.52 16.52
CA ILE A 169 -0.30 -13.79 17.04
C ILE A 169 0.82 -14.70 17.56
N GLN A 170 1.97 -14.75 16.89
CA GLN A 170 3.14 -15.52 17.34
C GLN A 170 3.75 -15.00 18.66
N LYS A 171 3.54 -13.72 18.99
CA LYS A 171 4.09 -13.07 20.19
C LYS A 171 3.16 -13.11 21.41
N LEU A 172 1.98 -13.70 21.27
CA LEU A 172 1.05 -13.86 22.38
C LEU A 172 1.60 -14.83 23.45
N ASP A 173 1.51 -14.43 24.72
CA ASP A 173 1.91 -15.21 25.88
C ASP A 173 0.83 -15.15 26.96
N PRO A 174 0.20 -16.29 27.31
CA PRO A 174 0.45 -17.66 26.83
C PRO A 174 0.16 -17.84 25.34
N ALA A 175 0.71 -18.92 24.76
CA ALA A 175 0.49 -19.23 23.35
C ALA A 175 -1.03 -19.27 23.02
N PRO A 176 -1.44 -18.70 21.88
CA PRO A 176 -2.84 -18.69 21.48
C PRO A 176 -3.31 -20.10 21.05
N PRO A 177 -4.63 -20.31 20.85
CA PRO A 177 -5.13 -21.59 20.33
C PRO A 177 -4.37 -22.02 19.06
N PRO A 178 -4.07 -23.34 18.92
CA PRO A 178 -3.28 -23.83 17.79
C PRO A 178 -3.89 -23.50 16.42
N GLU A 179 -5.20 -23.48 16.32
CA GLU A 179 -5.93 -23.16 15.08
C GLU A 179 -5.71 -21.69 14.67
N LEU A 180 -5.69 -20.77 15.64
CA LEU A 180 -5.40 -19.36 15.39
C LEU A 180 -3.95 -19.16 14.97
N LEU A 181 -3.01 -19.86 15.64
CA LEU A 181 -1.59 -19.80 15.28
C LEU A 181 -1.35 -20.33 13.87
N ALA A 182 -1.99 -21.46 13.51
CA ALA A 182 -1.91 -22.02 12.17
C ALA A 182 -2.47 -21.03 11.12
N ALA A 183 -3.65 -20.46 11.36
CA ALA A 183 -4.27 -19.48 10.46
C ALA A 183 -3.43 -18.21 10.32
N ALA A 184 -2.76 -17.76 11.37
CA ALA A 184 -1.86 -16.61 11.31
C ALA A 184 -0.58 -16.92 10.55
N ASN A 185 -0.06 -18.14 10.63
CA ASN A 185 1.15 -18.56 9.88
C ASN A 185 0.92 -18.64 8.37
N ASP A 186 -0.32 -18.80 7.93
CA ASP A 186 -0.69 -18.79 6.51
C ASP A 186 -0.65 -17.40 5.86
N PHE A 187 -0.57 -16.31 6.63
CA PHE A 187 -0.46 -14.97 6.05
C PHE A 187 0.88 -14.76 5.36
N ASN A 188 0.84 -14.39 4.08
CA ASN A 188 1.98 -14.13 3.25
C ASN A 188 2.15 -12.62 2.99
N TYR A 189 3.41 -12.20 2.85
CA TYR A 189 3.76 -10.82 2.56
C TYR A 189 4.71 -10.76 1.39
N ARG A 190 4.62 -9.70 0.62
CA ARG A 190 5.58 -9.34 -0.41
C ARG A 190 6.52 -8.29 0.15
N ASP A 191 7.79 -8.51 0.01
CA ASP A 191 8.84 -7.58 0.41
C ASP A 191 9.29 -6.73 -0.77
N PHE A 192 10.01 -5.67 -0.50
CA PHE A 192 10.60 -4.91 -1.59
C PHE A 192 11.91 -4.23 -1.18
N LEU A 193 12.73 -3.96 -2.19
CA LEU A 193 13.97 -3.24 -2.06
C LEU A 193 13.86 -1.93 -2.81
N THR A 194 14.42 -0.87 -2.25
CA THR A 194 14.73 0.35 -3.00
C THR A 194 16.24 0.45 -3.15
N VAL A 195 16.70 0.43 -4.40
CA VAL A 195 18.09 0.78 -4.73
C VAL A 195 18.08 2.24 -5.14
N ALA A 196 18.59 3.11 -4.29
CA ALA A 196 18.74 4.52 -4.58
C ALA A 196 20.10 4.75 -5.29
N LEU A 197 20.05 5.31 -6.48
CA LEU A 197 21.25 5.63 -7.27
C LEU A 197 21.46 7.13 -7.31
N ILE A 198 22.67 7.57 -6.97
CA ILE A 198 23.12 8.96 -7.12
C ILE A 198 23.72 9.13 -8.52
N ILE A 199 23.18 10.07 -9.27
CA ILE A 199 23.46 10.21 -10.70
C ILE A 199 23.98 11.61 -10.98
N LYS A 200 25.01 11.70 -11.81
CA LYS A 200 25.56 12.96 -12.33
C LYS A 200 24.55 13.61 -13.29
N GLY A 201 24.28 14.89 -13.08
CA GLY A 201 23.36 15.66 -13.93
C GLY A 201 21.92 15.67 -13.42
N THR A 202 21.10 16.46 -14.07
CA THR A 202 19.70 16.74 -13.70
C THR A 202 18.78 16.53 -14.90
N GLY A 203 17.45 16.56 -14.69
CA GLY A 203 16.48 16.55 -15.77
C GLY A 203 16.36 15.22 -16.52
N LEU A 204 16.55 14.08 -15.84
CA LEU A 204 16.55 12.76 -16.46
C LEU A 204 15.23 12.45 -17.20
N PHE A 205 14.11 12.68 -16.55
CA PHE A 205 12.76 12.60 -17.10
C PHE A 205 11.78 13.41 -16.23
N PRO A 206 10.63 13.88 -16.78
CA PRO A 206 9.74 14.82 -16.09
C PRO A 206 8.83 14.18 -15.05
N ASP A 207 8.62 12.85 -15.09
CA ASP A 207 7.68 12.16 -14.23
C ASP A 207 8.26 11.95 -12.82
N ASN A 208 7.39 11.94 -11.80
CA ASN A 208 7.78 11.64 -10.43
C ASN A 208 8.17 10.16 -10.27
N TRP A 209 7.48 9.27 -10.99
CA TRP A 209 7.83 7.85 -11.13
C TRP A 209 7.35 7.28 -12.45
N ILE A 210 7.99 6.21 -12.88
CA ILE A 210 7.63 5.44 -14.06
C ILE A 210 7.51 3.96 -13.74
N TYR A 211 6.55 3.30 -14.37
CA TYR A 211 6.37 1.84 -14.29
C TYR A 211 7.17 1.15 -15.39
N ILE A 212 7.87 0.08 -15.03
CA ILE A 212 8.75 -0.63 -15.96
C ILE A 212 8.11 -1.96 -16.37
N HIS A 213 7.55 -1.97 -17.57
CA HIS A 213 6.92 -3.16 -18.16
C HIS A 213 7.91 -4.02 -18.95
N GLU A 214 9.15 -3.55 -19.17
CA GLU A 214 10.19 -4.26 -19.91
C GLU A 214 10.53 -5.59 -19.23
N PRO A 215 10.29 -6.75 -19.89
CA PRO A 215 10.52 -8.06 -19.28
C PRO A 215 12.00 -8.39 -19.05
N GLY A 216 12.90 -7.72 -19.77
CA GLY A 216 14.34 -7.96 -19.69
C GLY A 216 15.04 -7.35 -18.48
N VAL A 217 14.33 -6.66 -17.57
CA VAL A 217 14.83 -6.08 -16.33
C VAL A 217 13.97 -6.49 -15.15
N LYS A 218 14.55 -6.50 -13.95
CA LYS A 218 13.85 -6.89 -12.73
C LYS A 218 13.17 -5.71 -12.03
N VAL A 219 13.68 -4.48 -12.25
CA VAL A 219 13.08 -3.28 -11.69
C VAL A 219 11.62 -3.16 -12.14
N GLY A 220 10.73 -2.90 -11.19
CA GLY A 220 9.30 -2.76 -11.46
C GLY A 220 8.85 -1.30 -11.56
N ARG A 221 9.48 -0.41 -10.79
CA ARG A 221 9.15 1.02 -10.79
C ARG A 221 10.41 1.84 -10.49
N ILE A 222 10.52 3.01 -11.09
CA ILE A 222 11.63 3.94 -10.84
C ILE A 222 11.04 5.27 -10.40
N GLN A 223 11.47 5.77 -9.24
CA GLN A 223 11.13 7.08 -8.71
C GLN A 223 12.23 8.09 -9.04
N ASN A 224 11.84 9.32 -9.38
CA ASN A 224 12.74 10.45 -9.49
C ASN A 224 12.52 11.36 -8.28
N PHE A 225 13.37 11.23 -7.26
CA PHE A 225 13.18 11.95 -6.00
C PHE A 225 13.25 13.48 -6.14
N GLY A 226 14.05 13.99 -7.07
CA GLY A 226 14.15 15.42 -7.35
C GLY A 226 12.86 16.03 -7.89
N ASN A 227 12.05 15.24 -8.61
CA ASN A 227 10.75 15.70 -9.14
C ASN A 227 9.66 15.70 -8.04
N TRP A 228 9.78 14.87 -7.00
CA TRP A 228 8.91 14.95 -5.84
C TRP A 228 9.15 16.23 -5.04
N SER A 229 10.42 16.54 -4.77
CA SER A 229 10.86 17.80 -4.17
C SER A 229 12.35 18.04 -4.46
N PRO A 230 12.72 19.24 -4.93
CA PRO A 230 14.13 19.61 -5.11
C PRO A 230 14.97 19.51 -3.83
N GLU A 231 14.35 19.73 -2.65
CA GLU A 231 15.03 19.66 -1.35
C GLU A 231 15.41 18.22 -0.94
N MET A 232 14.94 17.19 -1.66
CA MET A 232 15.40 15.80 -1.47
C MET A 232 16.77 15.53 -2.11
N ILE A 233 17.25 16.44 -2.95
CA ILE A 233 18.55 16.35 -3.61
C ILE A 233 19.42 17.49 -3.07
N PRO A 234 20.41 17.21 -2.19
CA PRO A 234 21.22 18.26 -1.59
C PRO A 234 22.20 18.92 -2.57
N GLU A 235 22.67 18.17 -3.59
CA GLU A 235 23.60 18.70 -4.61
C GLU A 235 22.84 19.10 -5.88
N PRO A 236 22.96 20.36 -6.32
CA PRO A 236 22.15 20.89 -7.42
C PRO A 236 22.51 20.34 -8.81
N ASP A 237 23.67 19.72 -8.94
CA ASP A 237 24.18 19.11 -10.17
C ASP A 237 23.94 17.59 -10.25
N ARG A 238 23.11 17.04 -9.37
CA ARG A 238 22.85 15.61 -9.26
C ARG A 238 21.36 15.29 -9.34
N SER A 239 21.08 14.02 -9.56
CA SER A 239 19.76 13.41 -9.44
C SER A 239 19.83 12.18 -8.53
N CYS A 240 18.70 11.76 -8.00
CA CYS A 240 18.57 10.51 -7.29
C CYS A 240 17.37 9.73 -7.82
N LEU A 241 17.62 8.52 -8.31
CA LEU A 241 16.59 7.58 -8.73
C LEU A 241 16.43 6.47 -7.69
N GLY A 242 15.20 6.19 -7.30
CA GLY A 242 14.85 5.04 -6.46
C GLY A 242 14.29 3.91 -7.31
N LEU A 243 15.07 2.85 -7.46
CA LEU A 243 14.68 1.65 -8.21
C LEU A 243 14.00 0.67 -7.26
N GLU A 244 12.75 0.31 -7.55
CA GLU A 244 11.97 -0.58 -6.71
C GLU A 244 11.94 -2.00 -7.29
N TYR A 245 12.44 -2.95 -6.50
CA TYR A 245 12.46 -4.37 -6.77
C TYR A 245 11.55 -5.09 -5.80
N PHE A 246 10.63 -5.87 -6.34
CA PHE A 246 9.70 -6.68 -5.53
C PHE A 246 10.28 -8.08 -5.36
N CYS A 247 10.35 -8.54 -4.12
CA CYS A 247 11.01 -9.78 -3.75
C CYS A 247 10.29 -10.48 -2.59
N PHE A 248 10.79 -11.62 -2.19
CA PHE A 248 10.44 -12.27 -0.93
C PHE A 248 11.68 -12.33 -0.04
N GLU A 249 11.48 -12.22 1.27
CA GLU A 249 12.55 -12.41 2.23
C GLU A 249 13.21 -13.79 2.02
N GLY A 250 14.53 -13.78 1.80
CA GLY A 250 15.32 -14.99 1.51
C GLY A 250 15.38 -15.40 0.03
N ASP A 251 14.71 -14.70 -0.91
CA ASP A 251 14.89 -14.97 -2.34
C ASP A 251 16.22 -14.44 -2.88
N GLY A 252 16.48 -14.68 -4.17
CA GLY A 252 17.73 -14.31 -4.81
C GLY A 252 18.03 -12.81 -4.83
N LEU A 253 17.00 -11.94 -4.94
CA LEU A 253 17.17 -10.49 -4.86
C LEU A 253 17.41 -10.02 -3.43
N TRP A 254 16.62 -10.53 -2.49
CA TRP A 254 16.76 -10.17 -1.06
C TRP A 254 18.12 -10.53 -0.50
N SER A 255 18.68 -11.65 -0.95
CA SER A 255 19.95 -12.21 -0.46
C SER A 255 21.20 -11.60 -1.11
N MET A 256 21.04 -10.77 -2.17
CA MET A 256 22.17 -10.06 -2.77
C MET A 256 22.74 -9.03 -1.78
N THR A 257 24.05 -8.80 -1.86
CA THR A 257 24.71 -7.70 -1.15
C THR A 257 24.29 -6.35 -1.68
N ASP A 258 24.45 -5.29 -0.88
CA ASP A 258 24.10 -3.93 -1.33
C ASP A 258 24.92 -3.52 -2.57
N ALA A 259 26.17 -3.90 -2.64
CA ALA A 259 27.03 -3.62 -3.80
C ALA A 259 26.51 -4.31 -5.08
N GLU A 260 26.09 -5.59 -4.99
CA GLU A 260 25.53 -6.32 -6.13
C GLU A 260 24.18 -5.70 -6.57
N LEU A 261 23.35 -5.25 -5.64
CA LEU A 261 22.08 -4.58 -5.95
C LEU A 261 22.29 -3.21 -6.59
N VAL A 262 23.26 -2.43 -6.14
CA VAL A 262 23.64 -1.16 -6.76
C VAL A 262 24.14 -1.39 -8.19
N GLU A 263 24.97 -2.42 -8.42
CA GLU A 263 25.47 -2.74 -9.76
C GLU A 263 24.36 -3.26 -10.67
N LEU A 264 23.43 -4.09 -10.14
CA LEU A 264 22.22 -4.48 -10.87
C LEU A 264 21.41 -3.24 -11.29
N GLY A 265 21.18 -2.30 -10.38
CA GLY A 265 20.45 -1.08 -10.66
C GLY A 265 21.14 -0.23 -11.71
N ARG A 266 22.47 -0.07 -11.63
CA ARG A 266 23.31 0.62 -12.64
C ARG A 266 23.15 0.01 -14.03
N ALA A 267 23.25 -1.32 -14.11
CA ALA A 267 23.10 -2.04 -15.38
C ALA A 267 21.70 -1.88 -15.98
N GLU A 268 20.66 -1.94 -15.13
CA GLU A 268 19.27 -1.87 -15.60
C GLU A 268 18.86 -0.46 -16.07
N VAL A 269 19.26 0.61 -15.36
CA VAL A 269 18.98 1.98 -15.84
C VAL A 269 19.72 2.30 -17.16
N ALA A 270 20.91 1.74 -17.34
CA ALA A 270 21.64 1.86 -18.59
C ALA A 270 20.96 1.07 -19.71
N LYS A 271 20.53 -0.16 -19.46
CA LYS A 271 19.79 -1.00 -20.41
C LYS A 271 18.47 -0.36 -20.84
N LEU A 272 17.77 0.32 -19.93
CA LEU A 272 16.56 1.07 -20.21
C LEU A 272 16.82 2.38 -20.98
N GLY A 273 18.08 2.80 -21.13
CA GLY A 273 18.46 4.04 -21.80
C GLY A 273 18.10 5.30 -21.00
N LEU A 274 17.85 5.17 -19.71
CA LEU A 274 17.49 6.30 -18.84
C LEU A 274 18.73 7.07 -18.36
N VAL A 275 19.82 6.36 -18.09
CA VAL A 275 21.07 6.91 -17.56
C VAL A 275 22.23 6.12 -18.16
N LYS A 276 23.37 6.77 -18.43
CA LYS A 276 24.60 6.03 -18.79
C LYS A 276 25.21 5.42 -17.53
N ALA A 277 25.79 4.23 -17.65
CA ALA A 277 26.38 3.53 -16.50
C ALA A 277 27.50 4.35 -15.81
N GLU A 278 28.30 5.09 -16.59
CA GLU A 278 29.36 5.95 -16.09
C GLU A 278 28.87 7.19 -15.33
N ASP A 279 27.60 7.59 -15.50
CA ASP A 279 27.00 8.72 -14.79
C ASP A 279 26.41 8.31 -13.43
N VAL A 280 26.34 7.02 -13.12
CA VAL A 280 25.96 6.54 -11.78
C VAL A 280 27.17 6.63 -10.86
N LEU A 281 27.14 7.56 -9.92
CA LEU A 281 28.26 7.91 -9.05
C LEU A 281 28.33 7.03 -7.80
N ASP A 282 27.17 6.74 -7.19
CA ASP A 282 27.05 6.00 -5.94
C ASP A 282 25.64 5.42 -5.78
N GLY A 283 25.41 4.62 -4.76
CA GLY A 283 24.09 4.09 -4.44
C GLY A 283 24.00 3.48 -3.05
N CYS A 284 22.77 3.32 -2.58
CA CYS A 284 22.47 2.61 -1.34
C CYS A 284 21.20 1.77 -1.49
N VAL A 285 21.02 0.82 -0.57
CA VAL A 285 19.90 -0.13 -0.58
C VAL A 285 19.10 -0.01 0.70
N VAL A 286 17.79 0.08 0.55
CA VAL A 286 16.84 0.03 1.66
C VAL A 286 15.95 -1.20 1.48
N ARG A 287 16.01 -2.13 2.44
CA ARG A 287 15.15 -3.32 2.46
C ARG A 287 13.90 -3.05 3.30
N MET A 288 12.74 -3.31 2.72
CA MET A 288 11.43 -3.14 3.37
C MET A 288 10.73 -4.50 3.47
N PRO A 289 10.89 -5.20 4.61
CA PRO A 289 10.19 -6.46 4.82
C PRO A 289 8.69 -6.20 5.00
N LYS A 290 7.88 -7.16 4.53
CA LYS A 290 6.41 -7.15 4.67
C LYS A 290 5.74 -5.88 4.15
N ALA A 291 6.24 -5.38 2.99
CA ALA A 291 5.73 -4.15 2.39
C ALA A 291 4.27 -4.27 1.93
N TYR A 292 3.88 -5.45 1.46
CA TYR A 292 2.52 -5.69 0.94
C TYR A 292 1.93 -6.99 1.50
N PRO A 293 0.71 -6.96 2.06
CA PRO A 293 -0.05 -8.18 2.38
C PRO A 293 -0.43 -8.88 1.07
N VAL A 294 -0.27 -10.20 1.01
CA VAL A 294 -0.64 -11.02 -0.16
C VAL A 294 -2.08 -11.51 0.01
N TYR A 295 -2.90 -11.34 -1.02
CA TYR A 295 -4.30 -11.79 -1.06
C TYR A 295 -4.38 -13.09 -1.86
N ASP A 296 -3.98 -14.17 -1.24
CA ASP A 296 -4.07 -15.52 -1.79
C ASP A 296 -5.37 -16.24 -1.34
N SER A 297 -5.50 -17.51 -1.70
CA SER A 297 -6.71 -18.29 -1.42
C SER A 297 -6.97 -18.53 0.08
N VAL A 298 -5.97 -18.35 0.95
CA VAL A 298 -6.09 -18.67 2.40
C VAL A 298 -6.33 -17.46 3.27
N TYR A 299 -6.03 -16.23 2.77
CA TYR A 299 -6.05 -15.03 3.61
C TYR A 299 -7.43 -14.73 4.24
N LYS A 300 -8.55 -14.98 3.52
CA LYS A 300 -9.91 -14.71 4.03
C LYS A 300 -10.22 -15.54 5.29
N ARG A 301 -9.82 -16.81 5.25
CA ARG A 301 -9.98 -17.72 6.40
C ARG A 301 -9.14 -17.26 7.60
N GLY A 302 -7.89 -16.84 7.32
CA GLY A 302 -7.00 -16.30 8.35
C GLY A 302 -7.55 -15.03 9.00
N ILE A 303 -8.06 -14.08 8.19
CA ILE A 303 -8.71 -12.87 8.73
C ILE A 303 -9.94 -13.19 9.58
N ALA A 304 -10.77 -14.15 9.16
CA ALA A 304 -11.95 -14.54 9.93
C ALA A 304 -11.56 -15.08 11.33
N ALA A 305 -10.57 -15.98 11.40
CA ALA A 305 -10.07 -16.53 12.67
C ALA A 305 -9.47 -15.44 13.59
N VAL A 306 -8.71 -14.50 13.02
CA VAL A 306 -8.15 -13.38 13.80
C VAL A 306 -9.26 -12.46 14.32
N ARG A 307 -10.28 -12.14 13.53
CA ARG A 307 -11.40 -11.30 13.96
C ARG A 307 -12.23 -11.97 15.07
N GLU A 308 -12.42 -13.27 15.00
CA GLU A 308 -13.07 -14.04 16.06
C GLU A 308 -12.29 -13.92 17.37
N PHE A 309 -10.98 -14.17 17.35
CA PHE A 309 -10.12 -13.97 18.52
C PHE A 309 -10.18 -12.54 19.08
N LEU A 310 -10.13 -11.51 18.21
CA LEU A 310 -10.19 -10.12 18.64
C LEU A 310 -11.52 -9.74 19.30
N ALA A 311 -12.62 -10.40 18.96
CA ALA A 311 -13.90 -10.21 19.61
C ALA A 311 -13.87 -10.65 21.09
N GLU A 312 -13.03 -11.64 21.43
CA GLU A 312 -12.78 -12.09 22.79
C GLU A 312 -11.80 -11.21 23.57
N VAL A 313 -11.02 -10.34 22.88
CA VAL A 313 -10.00 -9.48 23.47
C VAL A 313 -10.25 -8.00 23.10
N PRO A 314 -11.33 -7.40 23.62
CA PRO A 314 -11.84 -6.10 23.14
C PRO A 314 -10.89 -4.92 23.37
N ASN A 315 -9.92 -5.03 24.28
CA ASN A 315 -8.95 -3.98 24.54
C ASN A 315 -7.71 -4.01 23.60
N LEU A 316 -7.68 -4.93 22.62
CA LEU A 316 -6.68 -4.98 21.55
C LEU A 316 -7.34 -4.60 20.23
N GLN A 317 -6.85 -3.56 19.59
CA GLN A 317 -7.33 -3.12 18.28
C GLN A 317 -6.18 -3.15 17.25
N LEU A 318 -6.44 -3.73 16.08
CA LEU A 318 -5.47 -3.79 14.99
C LEU A 318 -5.72 -2.66 13.99
N VAL A 319 -4.65 -2.02 13.55
CA VAL A 319 -4.70 -0.85 12.65
C VAL A 319 -3.64 -0.93 11.55
N GLY A 320 -3.83 -0.14 10.51
CA GLY A 320 -2.82 0.01 9.46
C GLY A 320 -2.81 -1.10 8.42
N ARG A 321 -1.74 -1.14 7.63
CA ARG A 321 -1.61 -2.09 6.52
C ARG A 321 -1.35 -3.51 7.02
N ASN A 322 -0.28 -3.71 7.75
CA ASN A 322 0.18 -5.03 8.18
C ASN A 322 -0.60 -5.53 9.40
N GLY A 323 -1.02 -4.63 10.30
CA GLY A 323 -1.84 -4.98 11.46
C GLY A 323 -3.23 -5.50 11.09
N MET A 324 -3.73 -5.13 9.91
CA MET A 324 -5.01 -5.61 9.42
C MET A 324 -4.88 -6.55 8.21
N HIS A 325 -3.67 -6.88 7.79
CA HIS A 325 -3.38 -7.62 6.55
C HIS A 325 -4.21 -7.08 5.37
N ARG A 326 -4.23 -5.76 5.21
CA ARG A 326 -5.03 -5.06 4.19
C ARG A 326 -4.18 -4.05 3.45
N TYR A 327 -4.44 -3.90 2.15
CA TYR A 327 -3.70 -2.94 1.31
C TYR A 327 -4.10 -1.48 1.61
N ASN A 328 -3.89 -1.07 2.86
CA ASN A 328 -4.12 0.30 3.30
C ASN A 328 -2.97 1.21 2.85
N ASN A 329 -3.31 2.33 2.24
CA ASN A 329 -2.38 3.43 2.07
C ASN A 329 -2.24 4.21 3.39
N GLN A 330 -1.44 5.28 3.39
CA GLN A 330 -1.14 6.04 4.61
C GLN A 330 -2.40 6.67 5.21
N ASP A 331 -3.29 7.22 4.38
CA ASP A 331 -4.58 7.79 4.76
C ASP A 331 -5.50 6.77 5.45
N HIS A 332 -5.66 5.59 4.86
CA HIS A 332 -6.45 4.50 5.48
C HIS A 332 -5.82 4.02 6.78
N SER A 333 -4.49 3.92 6.85
CA SER A 333 -3.78 3.53 8.06
C SER A 333 -3.98 4.55 9.20
N MET A 334 -3.93 5.84 8.88
CA MET A 334 -4.23 6.93 9.81
C MET A 334 -5.70 6.87 10.26
N LEU A 335 -6.64 6.68 9.34
CA LEU A 335 -8.07 6.62 9.66
C LEU A 335 -8.37 5.45 10.60
N THR A 336 -7.82 4.26 10.35
CA THR A 336 -8.00 3.12 11.27
C THR A 336 -7.48 3.42 12.68
N ALA A 337 -6.34 4.10 12.81
CA ALA A 337 -5.78 4.49 14.09
C ALA A 337 -6.64 5.55 14.81
N MET A 338 -7.18 6.52 14.07
CA MET A 338 -8.09 7.55 14.61
C MET A 338 -9.40 6.93 15.11
N LEU A 339 -9.96 5.96 14.37
CA LEU A 339 -11.16 5.24 14.79
C LEU A 339 -10.89 4.34 16.01
N ALA A 340 -9.72 3.69 16.07
CA ALA A 340 -9.30 2.93 17.24
C ALA A 340 -9.21 3.83 18.50
N ALA A 341 -8.61 5.01 18.37
CA ALA A 341 -8.56 5.98 19.46
C ALA A 341 -9.96 6.45 19.91
N ARG A 342 -10.89 6.67 18.95
CA ARG A 342 -12.28 7.00 19.28
C ARG A 342 -13.00 5.87 19.99
N ASN A 343 -12.80 4.61 19.55
CA ASN A 343 -13.34 3.44 20.24
C ASN A 343 -12.88 3.39 21.70
N ILE A 344 -11.59 3.64 21.95
CA ILE A 344 -11.04 3.67 23.31
C ILE A 344 -11.69 4.79 24.14
N ILE A 345 -11.83 6.00 23.59
CA ILE A 345 -12.47 7.12 24.26
C ILE A 345 -13.95 6.80 24.57
N ASN A 346 -14.67 6.21 23.61
CA ASN A 346 -16.07 5.83 23.78
C ASN A 346 -16.24 4.73 24.83
N ASP A 347 -15.36 3.73 24.85
CA ASP A 347 -15.35 2.67 25.86
C ASP A 347 -15.08 3.25 27.27
N LEU A 348 -14.14 4.17 27.41
CA LEU A 348 -13.79 4.82 28.68
C LEU A 348 -14.87 5.77 29.20
N THR A 349 -15.58 6.43 28.30
CA THR A 349 -16.61 7.43 28.67
C THR A 349 -18.03 6.86 28.71
N GLY A 350 -18.24 5.66 28.18
CA GLY A 350 -19.56 5.06 27.98
C GLY A 350 -20.43 5.83 26.97
N ARG A 351 -19.83 6.63 26.06
CA ARG A 351 -20.55 7.51 25.13
C ARG A 351 -20.04 7.31 23.69
N GLY A 352 -20.97 7.28 22.74
CA GLY A 352 -20.70 7.18 21.31
C GLY A 352 -20.71 5.75 20.77
N PRO A 353 -20.71 5.59 19.44
CA PRO A 353 -20.72 4.29 18.79
C PRO A 353 -19.34 3.63 18.84
N ARG A 354 -19.31 2.31 18.70
CA ARG A 354 -18.07 1.56 18.43
C ARG A 354 -17.94 1.37 16.91
N TYR A 355 -16.84 1.89 16.35
CA TYR A 355 -16.55 1.81 14.93
C TYR A 355 -15.90 0.48 14.57
N ASP A 356 -16.36 -0.17 13.50
CA ASP A 356 -15.68 -1.34 12.93
C ASP A 356 -14.53 -0.89 12.01
N LEU A 357 -13.29 -1.01 12.48
CA LEU A 357 -12.07 -0.63 11.75
C LEU A 357 -11.91 -1.43 10.45
N TRP A 358 -12.48 -2.64 10.40
CA TRP A 358 -12.39 -3.52 9.24
C TRP A 358 -13.26 -3.05 8.06
N ARG A 359 -14.11 -2.04 8.26
CA ARG A 359 -14.89 -1.40 7.19
C ARG A 359 -14.13 -0.29 6.45
N VAL A 360 -12.97 0.14 6.96
CA VAL A 360 -12.12 1.09 6.26
C VAL A 360 -11.49 0.42 5.03
N ASN A 361 -11.56 1.11 3.87
CA ASN A 361 -11.02 0.63 2.59
C ASN A 361 -11.62 -0.73 2.16
N VAL A 362 -12.93 -0.89 2.34
CA VAL A 362 -13.73 -2.01 1.80
C VAL A 362 -14.43 -1.52 0.54
N ASP A 363 -14.33 -2.27 -0.54
CA ASP A 363 -15.22 -2.17 -1.68
C ASP A 363 -16.42 -3.08 -1.44
N GLU A 364 -17.40 -2.59 -0.70
CA GLU A 364 -18.73 -3.15 -0.85
C GLU A 364 -19.29 -2.59 -2.16
N GLU A 365 -19.42 -3.43 -3.20
CA GLU A 365 -20.45 -3.21 -4.19
C GLU A 365 -21.76 -3.02 -3.41
N TYR A 366 -22.38 -1.88 -3.61
CA TYR A 366 -23.64 -1.52 -3.00
C TYR A 366 -24.66 -2.64 -3.20
N HIS A 367 -24.84 -3.47 -2.19
CA HIS A 367 -26.08 -4.22 -1.99
C HIS A 367 -26.90 -3.49 -0.93
N GLU A 368 -27.99 -2.96 -1.44
CA GLU A 368 -29.01 -2.17 -0.79
C GLU A 368 -29.47 -2.76 0.55
N ASP A 369 -29.89 -1.82 1.41
CA ASP A 369 -30.74 -1.97 2.57
C ASP A 369 -30.02 -2.19 3.94
N GLY A 370 -29.81 -1.08 4.61
CA GLY A 370 -29.68 -0.98 6.06
C GLY A 370 -28.39 -0.40 6.64
N ALA A 371 -27.29 -0.32 5.85
CA ALA A 371 -26.00 0.20 6.33
C ALA A 371 -25.76 1.70 6.02
N MET A 372 -26.76 2.42 5.53
CA MET A 372 -26.59 3.79 5.01
C MET A 372 -26.11 4.81 6.05
N GLN A 373 -26.53 4.73 7.30
CA GLN A 373 -26.15 5.74 8.31
C GLN A 373 -24.69 5.63 8.77
N GLU A 374 -24.17 4.42 9.00
CA GLU A 374 -22.76 4.21 9.37
C GLU A 374 -21.80 4.47 8.22
N ALA A 375 -22.18 4.09 7.00
CA ALA A 375 -21.40 4.37 5.80
C ALA A 375 -21.31 5.88 5.49
N ASP A 376 -22.38 6.64 5.76
CA ASP A 376 -22.39 8.09 5.59
C ASP A 376 -21.53 8.82 6.65
N GLU A 377 -21.49 8.32 7.89
CA GLU A 377 -20.57 8.87 8.89
C GLU A 377 -19.11 8.56 8.59
N LEU A 378 -18.80 7.34 8.13
CA LEU A 378 -17.46 6.99 7.66
C LEU A 378 -17.06 7.78 6.41
N ARG A 379 -17.98 7.98 5.45
CA ARG A 379 -17.76 8.86 4.29
C ARG A 379 -17.56 10.32 4.68
N LYS A 380 -18.30 10.83 5.66
CA LYS A 380 -18.08 12.19 6.19
C LYS A 380 -16.71 12.31 6.84
N LEU A 381 -16.23 11.27 7.52
CA LEU A 381 -14.88 11.21 8.10
C LEU A 381 -13.78 11.07 7.03
N GLU A 382 -14.03 10.30 5.96
CA GLU A 382 -13.13 10.19 4.80
C GLU A 382 -13.10 11.48 3.97
N GLN A 383 -14.20 12.23 3.92
CA GLN A 383 -14.34 13.50 3.21
C GLN A 383 -13.90 14.72 4.05
N THR A 384 -13.68 14.57 5.37
CA THR A 384 -13.02 15.62 6.13
C THR A 384 -11.61 15.81 5.58
N GLN A 385 -11.43 16.88 4.81
CA GLN A 385 -10.10 17.32 4.38
C GLN A 385 -9.21 17.37 5.63
N PRO A 386 -7.95 16.92 5.53
CA PRO A 386 -7.02 17.08 6.64
C PRO A 386 -7.04 18.56 7.02
N LEU A 387 -7.42 18.85 8.27
CA LEU A 387 -7.30 20.19 8.84
C LEU A 387 -5.81 20.54 8.81
N VAL A 388 -5.39 21.27 7.80
CA VAL A 388 -4.07 21.90 7.80
C VAL A 388 -4.14 22.94 8.90
N PRO A 389 -3.38 22.80 10.01
CA PRO A 389 -3.37 23.81 11.05
C PRO A 389 -3.04 25.15 10.42
N THR A 390 -3.84 26.18 10.72
CA THR A 390 -3.67 27.57 10.22
C THR A 390 -2.30 28.18 10.58
N ALA A 391 -1.52 27.54 11.44
CA ALA A 391 -0.18 27.94 11.87
C ALA A 391 0.96 27.50 10.92
N ILE A 392 0.66 26.90 9.75
CA ILE A 392 1.66 26.50 8.74
C ILE A 392 1.45 27.28 7.42
N ARG A 393 0.88 28.48 7.50
CA ARG A 393 0.89 29.43 6.39
C ARG A 393 2.07 30.40 6.51
#